data_e8083ca8538cffb6d3f86e5360dc0ce6
#
_entry.id   e8083ca8538cffb6d3f86e5360dc0ce6
#
_cell.length_a   1.000
_cell.length_b   1.000
_cell.length_c   1.000
_cell.angle_alpha   90.00
_cell.angle_beta   90.00
_cell.angle_gamma   90.00
#
_symmetry.space_group_name_H-M   'P 1'
#
loop_
_entity.id
_entity.type
_entity.pdbx_description
1 polymer ?
#
loop_
_entity_poly.entity_id
_entity_poly.type
_entity_poly.pdbx_seq_one_letter_code
_entity_poly.pdbx_strand_id
1 'polypeptide(L)'
;MQEDDNKIEDMTDEDWKNKLTQEQYEVCREKGTEMPFSGKYYYSKDKGVYKCVCCGNELFKSDTKFDSGTGWPSFYQPIEEENVEYRSDYSFGMERIEINCKKCGSHLGHVFDDGPRPTHKRYCINSISLKLAKENNENEEQ
;
A
#
# COMPACT_ATOMS: atom_id res chain seq x y z
N MET A 1 -4.24 -19.79 -10.84
CA MET A 1 -5.10 -20.22 -10.75
C MET A 1 -6.13 -19.73 -9.89
N GLN A 2 -7.22 -20.16 -10.06
CA GLN A 2 -8.31 -19.74 -9.34
C GLN A 2 -8.22 -20.06 -7.92
N GLU A 3 -7.51 -21.04 -7.60
CA GLU A 3 -7.41 -21.39 -6.24
C GLU A 3 -6.80 -20.34 -5.43
N ASP A 4 -5.91 -19.54 -6.00
CA ASP A 4 -5.25 -18.52 -5.20
C ASP A 4 -6.24 -17.47 -4.76
N ASP A 5 -7.18 -17.11 -5.61
CA ASP A 5 -8.15 -16.11 -5.23
C ASP A 5 -9.05 -16.63 -4.14
N ASN A 6 -9.46 -17.89 -4.22
CA ASN A 6 -10.27 -18.42 -3.19
C ASN A 6 -9.52 -18.49 -1.89
N LYS A 7 -8.24 -18.79 -1.94
CA LYS A 7 -7.49 -18.88 -0.71
C LYS A 7 -7.40 -17.55 -0.01
N ILE A 8 -7.32 -16.44 -0.74
CA ILE A 8 -7.21 -15.16 -0.08
C ILE A 8 -8.45 -14.87 0.74
N GLU A 9 -9.63 -15.20 0.23
CA GLU A 9 -10.84 -14.94 0.96
C GLU A 9 -10.97 -15.84 2.17
N ASP A 10 -10.39 -17.02 2.10
CA ASP A 10 -10.50 -17.96 3.18
C ASP A 10 -9.34 -17.93 4.15
N MET A 11 -8.38 -17.04 4.00
CA MET A 11 -7.20 -17.05 4.84
C MET A 11 -7.54 -16.63 6.27
N THR A 12 -7.01 -17.37 7.22
CA THR A 12 -7.17 -17.07 8.63
C THR A 12 -5.98 -16.22 9.09
N ASP A 13 -6.04 -15.71 10.30
CA ASP A 13 -4.92 -14.99 10.87
C ASP A 13 -3.67 -15.85 10.89
N GLU A 14 -3.83 -17.12 11.19
CA GLU A 14 -2.70 -18.02 11.25
C GLU A 14 -2.08 -18.16 9.87
N ASP A 15 -2.90 -18.24 8.83
CA ASP A 15 -2.38 -18.32 7.47
C ASP A 15 -1.58 -17.08 7.12
N TRP A 16 -2.05 -15.90 7.52
CA TRP A 16 -1.33 -14.68 7.23
C TRP A 16 -0.02 -14.62 8.00
N LYS A 17 -0.02 -15.09 9.25
CA LYS A 17 1.21 -15.11 10.04
C LYS A 17 2.25 -16.00 9.39
N ASN A 18 1.83 -17.10 8.79
CA ASN A 18 2.77 -18.01 8.16
C ASN A 18 3.26 -17.47 6.82
N LYS A 19 2.47 -16.66 6.13
CA LYS A 19 2.85 -16.14 4.83
C LYS A 19 3.70 -14.88 4.92
N LEU A 20 3.46 -14.04 5.91
CA LEU A 20 4.10 -12.72 6.00
C LEU A 20 5.22 -12.73 7.02
N THR A 21 6.14 -11.78 6.88
CA THR A 21 7.11 -11.57 7.95
C THR A 21 6.37 -10.97 9.13
N GLN A 22 7.00 -10.96 10.29
CA GLN A 22 6.39 -10.39 11.48
C GLN A 22 6.02 -8.94 11.25
N GLU A 23 6.93 -8.15 10.66
CA GLU A 23 6.65 -6.74 10.41
C GLU A 23 5.50 -6.57 9.44
N GLN A 24 5.45 -7.39 8.39
CA GLN A 24 4.37 -7.29 7.43
C GLN A 24 3.04 -7.62 8.09
N TYR A 25 3.03 -8.65 8.94
CA TYR A 25 1.80 -9.02 9.62
C TYR A 25 1.31 -7.90 10.52
N GLU A 26 2.22 -7.31 11.27
CA GLU A 26 1.83 -6.24 12.20
C GLU A 26 1.26 -5.04 11.47
N VAL A 27 1.84 -4.64 10.37
CA VAL A 27 1.36 -3.48 9.64
C VAL A 27 0.10 -3.82 8.85
N CYS A 28 0.11 -4.93 8.14
CA CYS A 28 -0.97 -5.24 7.20
C CYS A 28 -2.21 -5.80 7.86
N ARG A 29 -2.03 -6.60 8.91
CA ARG A 29 -3.17 -7.27 9.52
C ARG A 29 -3.53 -6.73 10.89
N GLU A 30 -2.61 -6.05 11.55
CA GLU A 30 -2.88 -5.48 12.86
C GLU A 30 -2.87 -3.96 12.85
N LYS A 31 -2.87 -3.36 11.66
CA LYS A 31 -2.99 -1.91 11.49
C LYS A 31 -1.84 -1.13 12.12
N GLY A 32 -0.65 -1.69 12.11
CA GLY A 32 0.53 -0.99 12.59
C GLY A 32 0.99 0.05 11.60
N THR A 33 1.97 0.83 11.98
CA THR A 33 2.55 1.87 11.14
C THR A 33 4.05 1.74 11.22
N GLU A 34 4.71 1.74 10.05
CA GLU A 34 6.16 1.69 10.04
C GLU A 34 6.71 3.03 10.52
N MET A 35 7.96 3.04 10.98
CA MET A 35 8.60 4.29 11.39
C MET A 35 8.81 5.16 10.15
N PRO A 36 8.65 6.48 10.28
CA PRO A 36 8.88 7.35 9.13
C PRO A 36 10.34 7.27 8.69
N PHE A 37 10.57 7.36 7.41
CA PHE A 37 11.89 7.31 6.77
C PHE A 37 12.54 5.95 6.86
N SER A 38 11.83 4.90 7.31
CA SER A 38 12.42 3.58 7.44
C SER A 38 12.07 2.66 6.29
N GLY A 39 11.07 2.98 5.50
CA GLY A 39 10.61 2.07 4.46
C GLY A 39 11.45 2.15 3.20
N LYS A 40 11.62 1.02 2.54
CA LYS A 40 12.53 0.97 1.40
C LYS A 40 12.02 1.73 0.19
N TYR A 41 10.74 2.03 0.13
CA TYR A 41 10.21 2.70 -1.04
C TYR A 41 10.04 4.21 -0.88
N TYR A 42 10.31 4.75 0.30
CA TYR A 42 10.11 6.18 0.49
C TYR A 42 10.93 6.99 -0.51
N TYR A 43 12.20 6.64 -0.67
CA TYR A 43 13.07 7.39 -1.57
C TYR A 43 13.11 6.81 -2.99
N SER A 44 12.34 5.75 -3.26
CA SER A 44 12.46 5.07 -4.54
C SER A 44 11.95 5.93 -5.67
N LYS A 45 12.70 5.97 -6.76
CA LYS A 45 12.30 6.65 -7.99
C LYS A 45 12.11 5.63 -9.10
N ASP A 46 12.14 4.35 -8.79
CA ASP A 46 12.00 3.32 -9.80
C ASP A 46 10.59 3.33 -10.37
N LYS A 47 10.48 3.06 -11.65
CA LYS A 47 9.18 3.04 -12.31
C LYS A 47 8.54 1.68 -12.20
N GLY A 48 7.26 1.67 -12.03
CA GLY A 48 6.52 0.42 -11.94
C GLY A 48 5.21 0.58 -11.22
N VAL A 49 4.68 -0.56 -10.78
CA VAL A 49 3.40 -0.59 -10.09
C VAL A 49 3.64 -1.12 -8.67
N TYR A 50 3.10 -0.40 -7.70
CA TYR A 50 3.19 -0.83 -6.30
C TYR A 50 1.98 -1.72 -6.01
N LYS A 51 2.25 -2.96 -5.63
CA LYS A 51 1.21 -3.95 -5.38
C LYS A 51 1.10 -4.26 -3.90
N CYS A 52 -0.04 -4.79 -3.50
CA CYS A 52 -0.24 -5.20 -2.11
C CYS A 52 0.70 -6.36 -1.80
N VAL A 53 1.47 -6.24 -0.73
CA VAL A 53 2.44 -7.27 -0.39
C VAL A 53 1.73 -8.57 0.00
N CYS A 54 0.48 -8.48 0.47
CA CYS A 54 -0.24 -9.65 0.91
C CYS A 54 -0.87 -10.44 -0.24
N CYS A 55 -1.44 -9.74 -1.23
CA CYS A 55 -2.23 -10.45 -2.25
C CYS A 55 -1.86 -10.11 -3.68
N GLY A 56 -0.98 -9.14 -3.90
CA GLY A 56 -0.57 -8.79 -5.26
C GLY A 56 -1.48 -7.85 -6.00
N ASN A 57 -2.55 -7.36 -5.35
CA ASN A 57 -3.46 -6.42 -6.01
C ASN A 57 -2.70 -5.15 -6.38
N GLU A 58 -2.94 -4.60 -7.55
CA GLU A 58 -2.27 -3.38 -7.99
C GLU A 58 -2.87 -2.18 -7.28
N LEU A 59 -2.04 -1.37 -6.67
CA LEU A 59 -2.54 -0.29 -5.82
C LEU A 59 -2.19 1.09 -6.32
N PHE A 60 -0.91 1.34 -6.63
CA PHE A 60 -0.47 2.66 -7.05
C PHE A 60 0.59 2.56 -8.13
N LYS A 61 0.65 3.56 -9.00
CA LYS A 61 1.68 3.61 -10.01
C LYS A 61 2.75 4.61 -9.57
N SER A 62 3.97 4.33 -9.93
CA SER A 62 5.07 5.25 -9.63
C SER A 62 4.83 6.63 -10.23
N ASP A 63 4.05 6.73 -11.31
CA ASP A 63 3.77 8.02 -11.94
C ASP A 63 3.08 8.98 -10.99
N THR A 64 2.35 8.49 -10.01
CA THR A 64 1.62 9.34 -9.08
C THR A 64 2.34 9.52 -7.76
N LYS A 65 3.53 8.92 -7.61
CA LYS A 65 4.31 9.04 -6.39
C LYS A 65 4.98 10.39 -6.32
N PHE A 66 4.97 11.02 -5.17
CA PHE A 66 5.63 12.30 -5.01
C PHE A 66 6.33 12.37 -3.65
N ASP A 67 7.26 13.30 -3.53
CA ASP A 67 8.03 13.46 -2.30
C ASP A 67 7.26 14.37 -1.37
N SER A 68 6.65 13.80 -0.36
CA SER A 68 5.83 14.56 0.57
C SER A 68 6.62 15.10 1.76
N GLY A 69 7.83 14.60 1.96
CA GLY A 69 8.62 15.01 3.12
C GLY A 69 8.17 14.38 4.42
N THR A 70 7.18 13.47 4.37
CA THR A 70 6.62 12.93 5.61
C THR A 70 7.34 11.71 6.13
N GLY A 71 8.10 11.02 5.27
CA GLY A 71 8.79 9.80 5.68
C GLY A 71 8.09 8.53 5.25
N TRP A 72 6.93 8.63 4.62
CA TRP A 72 6.22 7.48 4.08
C TRP A 72 5.98 7.69 2.60
N PRO A 73 5.99 6.62 1.79
CA PRO A 73 5.68 6.76 0.36
C PRO A 73 4.35 7.45 0.18
N SER A 74 4.29 8.40 -0.72
CA SER A 74 3.09 9.20 -0.91
C SER A 74 2.69 9.22 -2.37
N PHE A 75 1.38 9.12 -2.62
CA PHE A 75 0.84 9.09 -3.98
C PHE A 75 -0.36 10.02 -4.02
N TYR A 76 -0.68 10.58 -5.18
CA TYR A 76 -1.82 11.48 -5.22
C TYR A 76 -3.09 10.79 -5.71
N GLN A 77 -3.00 9.54 -6.16
CA GLN A 77 -4.20 8.76 -6.51
C GLN A 77 -3.85 7.28 -6.64
N PRO A 78 -4.82 6.39 -6.42
CA PRO A 78 -4.58 4.97 -6.64
C PRO A 78 -4.61 4.65 -8.12
N ILE A 79 -4.16 3.45 -8.49
CA ILE A 79 -4.16 3.06 -9.89
C ILE A 79 -5.61 2.95 -10.38
N GLU A 80 -6.52 2.47 -9.54
CA GLU A 80 -7.95 2.45 -9.81
C GLU A 80 -8.63 2.63 -8.47
N GLU A 81 -9.66 3.46 -8.42
CA GLU A 81 -10.34 3.70 -7.16
C GLU A 81 -10.91 2.42 -6.57
N GLU A 82 -11.37 1.51 -7.39
CA GLU A 82 -11.97 0.30 -6.87
C GLU A 82 -10.94 -0.70 -6.36
N ASN A 83 -9.65 -0.42 -6.48
CA ASN A 83 -8.64 -1.33 -5.95
C ASN A 83 -8.34 -1.06 -4.48
N VAL A 84 -8.84 0.04 -3.94
CA VAL A 84 -8.64 0.37 -2.54
C VAL A 84 -9.97 0.59 -1.86
N GLU A 85 -9.97 0.49 -0.55
CA GLU A 85 -11.18 0.68 0.24
C GLU A 85 -10.91 1.75 1.29
N TYR A 86 -11.88 2.62 1.53
CA TYR A 86 -11.72 3.72 2.47
C TYR A 86 -12.54 3.43 3.71
N ARG A 87 -11.98 3.65 4.88
CA ARG A 87 -12.68 3.45 6.15
C ARG A 87 -12.35 4.58 7.11
N SER A 88 -13.33 4.99 7.91
CA SER A 88 -13.08 5.99 8.94
C SER A 88 -12.21 5.39 10.03
N ASP A 89 -11.26 6.16 10.51
CA ASP A 89 -10.34 5.73 11.56
C ASP A 89 -10.33 6.80 12.63
N TYR A 90 -10.86 6.48 13.81
CA TYR A 90 -10.94 7.44 14.89
C TYR A 90 -9.88 7.22 15.98
N SER A 91 -8.88 6.43 15.70
CA SER A 91 -7.85 6.17 16.69
C SER A 91 -7.10 7.45 17.03
N PHE A 92 -6.49 7.47 18.20
CA PHE A 92 -5.71 8.59 18.70
C PHE A 92 -6.53 9.89 18.81
N GLY A 93 -7.85 9.77 18.93
CA GLY A 93 -8.68 10.95 19.12
C GLY A 93 -8.82 11.82 17.88
N MET A 94 -8.44 11.30 16.71
CA MET A 94 -8.53 12.06 15.48
C MET A 94 -9.41 11.31 14.49
N GLU A 95 -10.00 12.04 13.57
CA GLU A 95 -10.74 11.39 12.51
C GLU A 95 -9.86 11.39 11.28
N ARG A 96 -9.53 10.22 10.78
CA ARG A 96 -8.72 10.08 9.57
C ARG A 96 -9.42 9.07 8.67
N ILE A 97 -9.02 9.04 7.41
CA ILE A 97 -9.56 8.07 6.47
C ILE A 97 -8.47 7.03 6.20
N GLU A 98 -8.74 5.81 6.59
CA GLU A 98 -7.82 4.71 6.40
C GLU A 98 -7.97 4.14 5.00
N ILE A 99 -6.86 3.72 4.40
CA ILE A 99 -6.85 3.09 3.09
C ILE A 99 -6.48 1.63 3.25
N ASN A 100 -7.29 0.74 2.70
CA ASN A 100 -7.06 -0.69 2.77
C ASN A 100 -7.09 -1.28 1.37
N CYS A 101 -6.44 -2.42 1.20
CA CYS A 101 -6.50 -3.15 -0.06
C CYS A 101 -7.90 -3.71 -0.22
N LYS A 102 -8.55 -3.42 -1.34
CA LYS A 102 -9.91 -3.89 -1.55
C LYS A 102 -9.98 -5.39 -1.62
N LYS A 103 -8.93 -6.04 -2.14
CA LYS A 103 -8.99 -7.48 -2.36
C LYS A 103 -8.79 -8.29 -1.09
N CYS A 104 -7.83 -7.93 -0.24
CA CYS A 104 -7.54 -8.75 0.93
C CYS A 104 -7.76 -8.03 2.26
N GLY A 105 -8.08 -6.74 2.21
CA GLY A 105 -8.32 -5.98 3.44
C GLY A 105 -7.08 -5.52 4.16
N SER A 106 -5.90 -5.68 3.56
CA SER A 106 -4.66 -5.27 4.21
C SER A 106 -4.66 -3.79 4.50
N HIS A 107 -4.18 -3.41 5.68
CA HIS A 107 -4.04 -2.00 6.05
C HIS A 107 -2.87 -1.41 5.26
N LEU A 108 -3.12 -0.33 4.53
CA LEU A 108 -2.09 0.30 3.72
C LEU A 108 -1.62 1.61 4.34
N GLY A 109 -2.51 2.42 4.80
CA GLY A 109 -2.17 3.73 5.34
C GLY A 109 -3.39 4.61 5.44
N HIS A 110 -3.22 5.90 5.16
CA HIS A 110 -4.30 6.87 5.29
C HIS A 110 -4.23 7.87 4.13
N VAL A 111 -5.33 8.55 3.87
CA VAL A 111 -5.34 9.59 2.85
C VAL A 111 -5.71 10.92 3.50
N PHE A 112 -5.05 11.98 3.04
CA PHE A 112 -5.25 13.32 3.55
C PHE A 112 -5.56 14.25 2.37
N ASP A 113 -6.08 15.45 2.66
CA ASP A 113 -6.47 16.39 1.62
C ASP A 113 -5.40 17.44 1.30
N ASP A 114 -4.19 17.22 1.73
CA ASP A 114 -3.12 18.18 1.56
C ASP A 114 -2.09 17.73 0.54
N GLY A 115 -2.52 17.17 -0.57
CA GLY A 115 -1.62 16.69 -1.60
C GLY A 115 -1.54 17.65 -2.79
N PRO A 116 -0.78 17.25 -3.81
CA PRO A 116 -0.58 18.10 -4.97
C PRO A 116 -1.69 17.93 -5.99
N ARG A 117 -1.70 18.79 -6.99
CA ARG A 117 -2.58 18.58 -8.11
C ARG A 117 -2.25 17.25 -8.76
N PRO A 118 -3.16 16.62 -9.44
CA PRO A 118 -4.51 17.12 -9.75
C PRO A 118 -5.55 16.81 -8.70
N THR A 119 -5.29 15.89 -7.78
CA THR A 119 -6.33 15.46 -6.87
C THR A 119 -6.34 16.20 -5.56
N HIS A 120 -5.22 16.82 -5.19
CA HIS A 120 -5.02 17.45 -3.89
C HIS A 120 -5.10 16.42 -2.75
N LYS A 121 -4.91 15.14 -3.07
CA LYS A 121 -4.90 14.08 -2.07
C LYS A 121 -3.50 13.58 -1.83
N ARG A 122 -3.24 13.16 -0.61
CA ARG A 122 -1.96 12.55 -0.26
C ARG A 122 -2.27 11.20 0.37
N TYR A 123 -2.03 10.14 -0.40
CA TYR A 123 -2.19 8.78 0.09
C TYR A 123 -0.87 8.41 0.73
N CYS A 124 -0.84 8.35 2.06
CA CYS A 124 0.36 8.10 2.84
C CYS A 124 0.37 6.63 3.17
N ILE A 125 1.27 5.89 2.54
CA ILE A 125 1.20 4.42 2.54
C ILE A 125 2.46 3.82 3.14
N ASN A 126 2.30 2.77 3.93
CA ASN A 126 3.45 2.08 4.53
C ASN A 126 4.20 1.29 3.45
N SER A 127 5.52 1.47 3.35
CA SER A 127 6.32 0.70 2.41
C SER A 127 6.17 -0.79 2.66
N ILE A 128 6.03 -1.16 3.92
CA ILE A 128 5.95 -2.58 4.31
C ILE A 128 4.71 -3.23 3.69
N SER A 129 3.66 -2.46 3.40
CA SER A 129 2.44 -2.99 2.81
C SER A 129 2.56 -3.16 1.30
N LEU A 130 3.65 -2.71 0.70
CA LEU A 130 3.80 -2.63 -0.75
C LEU A 130 4.90 -3.53 -1.28
N LYS A 131 4.76 -3.91 -2.54
CA LYS A 131 5.82 -4.58 -3.27
C LYS A 131 5.87 -3.93 -4.64
N LEU A 132 7.01 -3.39 -5.02
CA LEU A 132 7.15 -2.72 -6.30
C LEU A 132 7.43 -3.73 -7.39
N ALA A 133 6.57 -3.76 -8.41
CA ALA A 133 6.82 -4.55 -9.61
C ALA A 133 7.39 -3.58 -10.62
N LYS A 134 8.71 -3.62 -10.81
CA LYS A 134 9.38 -2.66 -11.67
C LYS A 134 8.97 -2.83 -13.10
N GLU A 135 8.90 -1.69 -13.80
CA GLU A 135 8.61 -1.72 -15.20
C GLU A 135 9.67 -2.54 -15.86
N ASN A 136 9.22 -3.39 -16.75
CA ASN A 136 10.15 -4.29 -17.37
C ASN A 136 10.93 -3.66 -18.42
N ASN A 137 12.00 -3.12 -18.06
CA ASN A 137 12.75 -2.57 -19.07
C ASN A 137 13.85 -3.34 -19.35
N GLU A 138 13.97 -4.21 -18.62
CA GLU A 138 15.03 -4.98 -18.81
C GLU A 138 14.94 -5.60 -19.95
N ASN A 139 13.88 -5.65 -20.34
CA ASN A 139 13.79 -6.33 -21.49
C ASN A 139 14.45 -5.51 -22.36
N GLU A 140 14.49 -4.40 -22.05
CA GLU A 140 15.13 -3.68 -22.92
C GLU A 140 16.44 -3.90 -22.76
N GLU A 141 16.69 -4.32 -21.82
CA GLU A 141 17.90 -4.55 -21.72
C GLU A 141 18.28 -5.59 -22.32
N GLN A 142 17.69 -5.95 -22.86
CA GLN A 142 17.96 -6.90 -23.50
C GLN A 142 18.40 -6.70 -24.50
#